data_02e15ed36cf483a46caabcbb52e10fc5
#
_entry.id   02e15ed36cf483a46caabcbb52e10fc5
#
_cell.length_a   1.000
_cell.length_b   1.000
_cell.length_c   1.000
_cell.angle_alpha   90.00
_cell.angle_beta   90.00
_cell.angle_gamma   90.00
#
_symmetry.space_group_name_H-M   'P 1'
#
loop_
_entity.id
_entity.type
_entity.pdbx_description
1 polymer ?
#
loop_
_entity_poly.entity_id
_entity_poly.type
_entity_poly.pdbx_seq_one_letter_code
_entity_poly.pdbx_strand_id
1 'polypeptide(L)'
;MIEFHTLLPHISLRPYIKMYFWGRDANPPDVQRIVPNGEMGLWFYRGNKVEYVGRGEVQSCLSGQPVTFLDISSRGEIEIVGAHFTVLGACLYFRNLNGAFGEFINVNDSNDRELKELEERVALAKCYADCWTEMETFFLRRLTTTDVDILNLKRLHRAISYGQRHLAEVRIDDIATEACLSRRHFGRLFSELVGLSPKDFLRLRRYHKTLSDIKTNRTGISLTEIAWRNGYYGFSHLSSDFRKITGYSPSHLLHVSENDHDEIGWRI
;
A
#
# COMPACT_ATOMS: atom_id res chain seq x y z
N MET A 1 13.23 6.79 -19.25
CA MET A 1 12.92 7.97 -18.37
C MET A 1 11.52 7.73 -17.84
N ILE A 2 11.37 7.72 -16.54
CA ILE A 2 10.06 7.51 -15.90
C ILE A 2 9.34 8.84 -15.87
N GLU A 3 8.14 8.86 -16.44
CA GLU A 3 7.20 9.96 -16.32
C GLU A 3 6.22 9.65 -15.18
N PHE A 4 5.90 10.66 -14.35
CA PHE A 4 5.01 10.45 -13.22
C PHE A 4 4.17 11.70 -12.93
N HIS A 5 2.85 11.51 -12.77
CA HIS A 5 1.90 12.56 -12.44
C HIS A 5 0.98 12.11 -11.29
N THR A 6 0.59 13.06 -10.46
CA THR A 6 -0.37 12.83 -9.37
C THR A 6 -1.47 13.86 -9.37
N LEU A 7 -2.64 13.47 -8.85
CA LEU A 7 -3.79 14.34 -8.64
C LEU A 7 -4.42 14.08 -7.28
N LEU A 8 -4.71 15.14 -6.54
CA LEU A 8 -5.51 15.03 -5.33
C LEU A 8 -6.97 14.77 -5.69
N PRO A 9 -7.64 13.83 -5.00
CA PRO A 9 -9.04 13.55 -5.24
C PRO A 9 -9.95 14.70 -4.80
N HIS A 10 -11.21 14.66 -5.27
CA HIS A 10 -12.27 15.55 -4.80
C HIS A 10 -12.31 15.56 -3.26
N ILE A 11 -12.64 16.70 -2.67
CA ILE A 11 -12.56 16.93 -1.21
C ILE A 11 -13.30 15.86 -0.40
N SER A 12 -14.44 15.37 -0.89
CA SER A 12 -15.23 14.31 -0.24
C SER A 12 -14.54 12.94 -0.22
N LEU A 13 -13.58 12.70 -1.11
CA LEU A 13 -12.85 11.45 -1.23
C LEU A 13 -11.52 11.45 -0.44
N ARG A 14 -10.98 12.62 -0.07
CA ARG A 14 -9.69 12.75 0.64
C ARG A 14 -9.56 11.97 1.94
N PRO A 15 -10.62 11.73 2.72
CA PRO A 15 -10.52 10.83 3.88
C PRO A 15 -10.23 9.37 3.51
N TYR A 16 -10.49 8.97 2.26
CA TYR A 16 -10.46 7.59 1.78
C TYR A 16 -9.39 7.35 0.72
N ILE A 17 -9.14 8.33 -0.14
CA ILE A 17 -8.17 8.26 -1.24
C ILE A 17 -7.10 9.33 -1.01
N LYS A 18 -5.84 8.91 -0.97
CA LYS A 18 -4.71 9.83 -0.78
C LYS A 18 -4.43 10.62 -2.05
N MET A 19 -4.35 9.90 -3.17
CA MET A 19 -4.07 10.48 -4.48
C MET A 19 -4.45 9.51 -5.59
N TYR A 20 -4.70 10.07 -6.77
CA TYR A 20 -4.57 9.37 -8.05
C TYR A 20 -3.17 9.56 -8.59
N PHE A 21 -2.68 8.58 -9.33
CA PHE A 21 -1.39 8.68 -9.98
C PHE A 21 -1.43 8.06 -11.37
N TRP A 22 -0.51 8.47 -12.18
CA TRP A 22 -0.17 7.89 -13.46
C TRP A 22 1.36 7.81 -13.56
N GLY A 23 1.86 6.72 -14.10
CA GLY A 23 3.26 6.55 -14.35
C GLY A 23 3.52 5.78 -15.64
N ARG A 24 4.63 6.10 -16.30
CA ARG A 24 5.06 5.45 -17.53
C ARG A 24 6.56 5.20 -17.49
N ASP A 25 6.96 3.98 -17.76
CA ASP A 25 8.35 3.62 -18.00
C ASP A 25 8.49 2.97 -19.37
N ALA A 26 9.19 3.67 -20.29
CA ALA A 26 9.37 3.20 -21.66
C ALA A 26 10.36 2.03 -21.76
N ASN A 27 11.26 1.89 -20.80
CA ASN A 27 12.29 0.86 -20.78
C ASN A 27 12.47 0.34 -19.34
N PRO A 28 11.47 -0.38 -18.80
CA PRO A 28 11.60 -0.99 -17.49
C PRO A 28 12.66 -2.11 -17.52
N PRO A 29 13.32 -2.39 -16.39
CA PRO A 29 14.15 -3.58 -16.27
C PRO A 29 13.30 -4.85 -16.41
N ASP A 30 13.94 -5.96 -16.79
CA ASP A 30 13.25 -7.25 -16.98
C ASP A 30 12.48 -7.70 -15.74
N VAL A 31 13.01 -7.43 -14.55
CA VAL A 31 12.38 -7.69 -13.26
C VAL A 31 12.53 -6.48 -12.35
N GLN A 32 11.42 -6.03 -11.78
CA GLN A 32 11.39 -4.96 -10.79
C GLN A 32 10.91 -5.51 -9.45
N ARG A 33 11.57 -5.12 -8.36
CA ARG A 33 11.13 -5.45 -7.01
C ARG A 33 10.27 -4.35 -6.44
N ILE A 34 9.03 -4.70 -6.11
CA ILE A 34 8.10 -3.82 -5.39
C ILE A 34 8.24 -4.12 -3.90
N VAL A 35 8.79 -3.16 -3.17
CA VAL A 35 8.88 -3.22 -1.72
C VAL A 35 7.58 -2.70 -1.10
N PRO A 36 7.03 -3.37 -0.09
CA PRO A 36 5.83 -2.89 0.60
C PRO A 36 6.01 -1.45 1.08
N ASN A 37 5.17 -0.56 0.57
CA ASN A 37 5.15 0.85 0.99
C ASN A 37 4.10 1.13 2.09
N GLY A 38 3.39 0.07 2.55
CA GLY A 38 2.32 0.18 3.55
C GLY A 38 1.06 0.83 3.01
N GLU A 39 0.93 0.93 1.70
CA GLU A 39 -0.22 1.51 1.02
C GLU A 39 -1.08 0.41 0.39
N MET A 40 -2.34 0.73 0.24
CA MET A 40 -3.32 -0.06 -0.47
C MET A 40 -3.71 0.71 -1.72
N GLY A 41 -4.00 0.00 -2.81
CA GLY A 41 -4.29 0.70 -4.05
C GLY A 41 -5.10 -0.12 -5.05
N LEU A 42 -5.62 0.57 -6.03
CA LEU A 42 -6.21 0.00 -7.23
C LEU A 42 -5.35 0.43 -8.41
N TRP A 43 -4.82 -0.54 -9.14
CA TRP A 43 -3.89 -0.34 -10.23
C TRP A 43 -4.45 -0.89 -11.54
N PHE A 44 -4.27 -0.13 -12.61
CA PHE A 44 -4.59 -0.53 -13.99
C PHE A 44 -3.34 -0.37 -14.84
N TYR A 45 -2.85 -1.47 -15.42
CA TYR A 45 -1.77 -1.43 -16.40
C TYR A 45 -2.39 -1.22 -17.78
N ARG A 46 -1.96 -0.15 -18.44
CA ARG A 46 -2.45 0.20 -19.79
C ARG A 46 -1.44 -0.29 -20.83
N GLY A 47 -1.94 -0.95 -21.86
CA GLY A 47 -1.09 -1.56 -22.88
C GLY A 47 -0.58 -2.94 -22.48
N ASN A 48 0.70 -3.07 -22.10
CA ASN A 48 1.27 -4.35 -21.75
C ASN A 48 0.81 -4.83 -20.39
N LYS A 49 0.52 -6.14 -20.29
CA LYS A 49 0.29 -6.78 -19.01
C LYS A 49 1.60 -6.90 -18.24
N VAL A 50 1.50 -6.90 -16.94
CA VAL A 50 2.61 -7.14 -16.03
C VAL A 50 2.47 -8.52 -15.41
N GLU A 51 3.55 -9.28 -15.42
CA GLU A 51 3.60 -10.57 -14.73
C GLU A 51 4.05 -10.34 -13.29
N TYR A 52 3.24 -10.76 -12.34
CA TYR A 52 3.63 -10.89 -10.94
C TYR A 52 4.30 -12.25 -10.78
N VAL A 53 5.60 -12.26 -10.54
CA VAL A 53 6.41 -13.49 -10.53
C VAL A 53 5.82 -14.54 -9.60
N GLY A 54 5.51 -15.70 -10.17
CA GLY A 54 4.86 -16.81 -9.45
C GLY A 54 3.34 -16.65 -9.21
N ARG A 55 2.70 -15.61 -9.75
CA ARG A 55 1.25 -15.35 -9.59
C ARG A 55 0.51 -15.10 -10.90
N GLY A 56 1.22 -14.94 -12.01
CA GLY A 56 0.67 -14.78 -13.35
C GLY A 56 0.52 -13.35 -13.85
N GLU A 57 -0.04 -13.21 -15.05
CA GLU A 57 -0.24 -11.92 -15.71
C GLU A 57 -1.43 -11.16 -15.14
N VAL A 58 -1.26 -9.85 -14.97
CA VAL A 58 -2.24 -8.94 -14.40
C VAL A 58 -2.39 -7.72 -15.29
N GLN A 59 -3.64 -7.39 -15.63
CA GLN A 59 -4.02 -6.14 -16.32
C GLN A 59 -4.42 -5.07 -15.31
N SER A 60 -5.08 -5.48 -14.23
CA SER A 60 -5.48 -4.61 -13.14
C SER A 60 -5.55 -5.38 -11.85
N CYS A 61 -5.23 -4.73 -10.75
CA CYS A 61 -5.33 -5.36 -9.45
C CYS A 61 -5.71 -4.40 -8.34
N LEU A 62 -6.42 -4.94 -7.37
CA LEU A 62 -6.53 -4.36 -6.05
C LEU A 62 -5.38 -4.90 -5.21
N SER A 63 -4.47 -4.02 -4.80
CA SER A 63 -3.38 -4.35 -3.91
C SER A 63 -3.76 -4.03 -2.47
N GLY A 64 -3.72 -5.06 -1.62
CA GLY A 64 -3.75 -4.88 -0.17
C GLY A 64 -2.41 -4.35 0.35
N GLN A 65 -2.11 -4.63 1.61
CA GLN A 65 -0.80 -4.32 2.19
C GLN A 65 0.07 -5.59 2.19
N PRO A 66 0.93 -5.80 1.19
CA PRO A 66 1.84 -6.93 1.22
C PRO A 66 2.80 -6.79 2.42
N VAL A 67 3.13 -7.91 3.05
CA VAL A 67 4.05 -7.96 4.20
C VAL A 67 5.48 -8.31 3.81
N THR A 68 5.69 -8.62 2.53
CA THR A 68 6.97 -8.92 1.90
C THR A 68 6.98 -8.36 0.48
N PHE A 69 8.17 -8.23 -0.10
CA PHE A 69 8.34 -7.75 -1.46
C PHE A 69 7.65 -8.66 -2.50
N LEU A 70 7.37 -8.06 -3.65
CA LEU A 70 6.86 -8.73 -4.84
C LEU A 70 7.80 -8.39 -6.00
N ASP A 71 8.11 -9.38 -6.82
CA ASP A 71 8.84 -9.15 -8.05
C ASP A 71 7.83 -9.15 -9.22
N ILE A 72 7.95 -8.14 -10.08
CA ILE A 72 7.15 -8.01 -11.30
C ILE A 72 8.06 -7.99 -12.51
N SER A 73 7.57 -8.50 -13.64
CA SER A 73 8.23 -8.39 -14.92
C SER A 73 7.27 -7.86 -15.98
N SER A 74 7.80 -7.20 -16.99
CA SER A 74 7.01 -6.72 -18.13
C SER A 74 7.76 -6.97 -19.42
N ARG A 75 7.00 -7.15 -20.51
CA ARG A 75 7.57 -7.26 -21.87
C ARG A 75 7.42 -5.91 -22.57
N GLY A 76 8.36 -5.00 -22.29
CA GLY A 76 8.37 -3.65 -22.85
C GLY A 76 7.76 -2.60 -21.93
N GLU A 77 7.32 -1.50 -22.49
CA GLU A 77 6.81 -0.33 -21.77
C GLU A 77 5.76 -0.70 -20.71
N ILE A 78 5.87 -0.09 -19.54
CA ILE A 78 4.85 -0.11 -18.50
C ILE A 78 4.15 1.26 -18.46
N GLU A 79 2.84 1.28 -18.60
CA GLU A 79 1.99 2.41 -18.25
C GLU A 79 1.03 1.96 -17.14
N ILE A 80 1.03 2.68 -16.03
CA ILE A 80 0.21 2.38 -14.86
C ILE A 80 -0.60 3.61 -14.44
N VAL A 81 -1.85 3.41 -14.13
CA VAL A 81 -2.72 4.44 -13.55
C VAL A 81 -3.45 3.84 -12.36
N GLY A 82 -3.70 4.62 -11.33
CA GLY A 82 -4.37 4.08 -10.17
C GLY A 82 -4.72 5.07 -9.08
N ALA A 83 -5.17 4.51 -7.97
CA ALA A 83 -5.52 5.25 -6.77
C ALA A 83 -4.86 4.62 -5.54
N HIS A 84 -4.21 5.46 -4.73
CA HIS A 84 -3.75 5.09 -3.40
C HIS A 84 -4.81 5.35 -2.36
N PHE A 85 -5.12 4.36 -1.56
CA PHE A 85 -6.11 4.47 -0.48
C PHE A 85 -5.47 4.77 0.87
N THR A 86 -6.23 5.47 1.69
CA THR A 86 -6.05 5.35 3.14
C THR A 86 -6.53 3.96 3.60
N VAL A 87 -6.13 3.55 4.80
CA VAL A 87 -6.66 2.30 5.38
C VAL A 87 -8.19 2.31 5.43
N LEU A 88 -8.79 3.47 5.75
CA LEU A 88 -10.25 3.63 5.77
C LEU A 88 -10.88 3.51 4.39
N GLY A 89 -10.22 4.02 3.36
CA GLY A 89 -10.70 3.94 1.98
C GLY A 89 -10.75 2.52 1.46
N ALA A 90 -9.71 1.75 1.72
CA ALA A 90 -9.70 0.35 1.35
C ALA A 90 -10.82 -0.44 2.06
N CYS A 91 -11.02 -0.20 3.37
CA CYS A 91 -12.12 -0.79 4.12
C CYS A 91 -13.51 -0.42 3.56
N LEU A 92 -13.64 0.83 3.09
CA LEU A 92 -14.90 1.35 2.57
C LEU A 92 -15.25 0.74 1.21
N TYR A 93 -14.30 0.82 0.28
CA TYR A 93 -14.60 0.53 -1.12
C TYR A 93 -14.53 -0.96 -1.46
N PHE A 94 -13.80 -1.77 -0.69
CA PHE A 94 -13.50 -3.15 -1.05
C PHE A 94 -13.82 -4.17 0.06
N ARG A 95 -14.71 -3.81 0.98
CA ARG A 95 -15.13 -4.64 2.12
C ARG A 95 -15.57 -6.07 1.74
N ASN A 96 -16.18 -6.23 0.58
CA ASN A 96 -16.76 -7.50 0.14
C ASN A 96 -15.74 -8.43 -0.57
N LEU A 97 -14.49 -7.98 -0.73
CA LEU A 97 -13.44 -8.79 -1.34
C LEU A 97 -12.74 -9.65 -0.28
N ASN A 98 -13.52 -10.49 0.39
CA ASN A 98 -13.14 -11.34 1.52
C ASN A 98 -11.74 -11.94 1.39
N GLY A 99 -10.87 -11.67 2.37
CA GLY A 99 -9.56 -12.31 2.53
C GLY A 99 -8.42 -11.74 1.67
N ALA A 100 -8.71 -10.79 0.80
CA ALA A 100 -7.81 -10.31 -0.24
C ALA A 100 -6.84 -9.20 0.18
N PHE A 101 -7.00 -8.64 1.35
CA PHE A 101 -6.27 -7.44 1.76
C PHE A 101 -4.79 -7.66 2.11
N GLY A 102 -4.35 -8.89 2.36
CA GLY A 102 -2.93 -9.22 2.60
C GLY A 102 -2.15 -9.52 1.31
N GLU A 103 -2.84 -9.62 0.18
CA GLU A 103 -2.29 -9.97 -1.12
C GLU A 103 -2.81 -9.00 -2.18
N PHE A 104 -2.56 -9.28 -3.47
CA PHE A 104 -3.27 -8.61 -4.55
C PHE A 104 -4.37 -9.49 -5.13
N ILE A 105 -5.45 -8.87 -5.58
CA ILE A 105 -6.54 -9.52 -6.32
C ILE A 105 -6.53 -8.95 -7.72
N ASN A 106 -6.47 -9.82 -8.73
CA ASN A 106 -6.77 -9.42 -10.09
C ASN A 106 -8.24 -8.97 -10.16
N VAL A 107 -8.50 -7.80 -10.73
CA VAL A 107 -9.87 -7.27 -10.87
C VAL A 107 -10.77 -8.26 -11.61
N ASN A 108 -10.23 -8.99 -12.59
CA ASN A 108 -10.97 -9.98 -13.35
C ASN A 108 -11.43 -11.19 -12.53
N ASP A 109 -10.71 -11.51 -11.44
CA ASP A 109 -11.07 -12.61 -10.53
C ASP A 109 -12.08 -12.15 -9.46
N SER A 110 -12.34 -10.84 -9.37
CA SER A 110 -13.33 -10.30 -8.44
C SER A 110 -14.76 -10.56 -8.94
N ASN A 111 -15.71 -10.64 -8.02
CA ASN A 111 -17.14 -10.66 -8.34
C ASN A 111 -17.74 -9.25 -8.46
N ASP A 112 -16.90 -8.22 -8.50
CA ASP A 112 -17.31 -6.82 -8.53
C ASP A 112 -17.50 -6.35 -9.97
N ARG A 113 -18.73 -6.38 -10.45
CA ARG A 113 -19.08 -5.98 -11.82
C ARG A 113 -18.75 -4.52 -12.10
N GLU A 114 -19.01 -3.61 -11.16
CA GLU A 114 -18.74 -2.19 -11.35
C GLU A 114 -17.23 -1.90 -11.46
N LEU A 115 -16.42 -2.68 -10.73
CA LEU A 115 -14.97 -2.57 -10.81
C LEU A 115 -14.43 -3.07 -12.16
N LYS A 116 -15.01 -4.13 -12.73
CA LYS A 116 -14.69 -4.60 -14.09
C LYS A 116 -15.09 -3.58 -15.16
N GLU A 117 -16.26 -2.97 -15.02
CA GLU A 117 -16.70 -1.89 -15.90
C GLU A 117 -15.78 -0.65 -15.80
N LEU A 118 -15.23 -0.36 -14.60
CA LEU A 118 -14.22 0.70 -14.44
C LEU A 118 -12.93 0.34 -15.19
N GLU A 119 -12.46 -0.91 -15.09
CA GLU A 119 -11.28 -1.38 -15.83
C GLU A 119 -11.42 -1.12 -17.34
N GLU A 120 -12.57 -1.50 -17.92
CA GLU A 120 -12.85 -1.26 -19.34
C GLU A 120 -12.82 0.23 -19.70
N ARG A 121 -13.43 1.10 -18.88
CA ARG A 121 -13.43 2.54 -19.11
C ARG A 121 -12.02 3.15 -19.00
N VAL A 122 -11.23 2.72 -18.03
CA VAL A 122 -9.84 3.16 -17.86
C VAL A 122 -8.97 2.69 -19.05
N ALA A 123 -9.19 1.47 -19.55
CA ALA A 123 -8.46 0.94 -20.70
C ALA A 123 -8.78 1.73 -21.99
N LEU A 124 -10.02 2.21 -22.16
CA LEU A 124 -10.47 2.98 -23.33
C LEU A 124 -10.19 4.49 -23.21
N ALA A 125 -9.79 4.99 -22.06
CA ALA A 125 -9.52 6.41 -21.83
C ALA A 125 -8.37 6.90 -22.72
N LYS A 126 -8.50 8.13 -23.25
CA LYS A 126 -7.53 8.67 -24.21
C LYS A 126 -6.23 9.14 -23.55
N CYS A 127 -6.33 9.61 -22.32
CA CYS A 127 -5.20 10.10 -21.54
C CYS A 127 -5.39 9.81 -20.04
N TYR A 128 -4.35 10.03 -19.24
CA TYR A 128 -4.41 9.80 -17.81
C TYR A 128 -5.43 10.69 -17.08
N ALA A 129 -5.70 11.89 -17.58
CA ALA A 129 -6.71 12.77 -16.98
C ALA A 129 -8.13 12.19 -17.12
N ASP A 130 -8.42 11.55 -18.27
CA ASP A 130 -9.69 10.83 -18.48
C ASP A 130 -9.78 9.62 -17.53
N CYS A 131 -8.68 8.88 -17.36
CA CYS A 131 -8.63 7.76 -16.38
C CYS A 131 -8.97 8.23 -14.96
N TRP A 132 -8.41 9.36 -14.53
CA TRP A 132 -8.69 9.91 -13.21
C TRP A 132 -10.15 10.35 -13.07
N THR A 133 -10.74 10.92 -14.12
CA THR A 133 -12.16 11.29 -14.15
C THR A 133 -13.07 10.07 -13.99
N GLU A 134 -12.75 8.97 -14.67
CA GLU A 134 -13.49 7.71 -14.54
C GLU A 134 -13.39 7.13 -13.12
N MET A 135 -12.18 7.10 -12.56
CA MET A 135 -11.97 6.64 -11.18
C MET A 135 -12.68 7.53 -10.17
N GLU A 136 -12.59 8.86 -10.31
CA GLU A 136 -13.24 9.78 -9.37
C GLU A 136 -14.76 9.63 -9.40
N THR A 137 -15.35 9.53 -10.59
CA THR A 137 -16.79 9.28 -10.78
C THR A 137 -17.21 7.97 -10.12
N PHE A 138 -16.44 6.90 -10.31
CA PHE A 138 -16.69 5.61 -9.68
C PHE A 138 -16.65 5.69 -8.14
N PHE A 139 -15.63 6.32 -7.56
CA PHE A 139 -15.50 6.40 -6.11
C PHE A 139 -16.54 7.34 -5.47
N LEU A 140 -16.89 8.44 -6.11
CA LEU A 140 -17.96 9.34 -5.63
C LEU A 140 -19.30 8.61 -5.61
N ARG A 141 -19.62 7.84 -6.65
CA ARG A 141 -20.84 7.03 -6.69
C ARG A 141 -20.84 5.98 -5.56
N ARG A 142 -19.75 5.24 -5.41
CA ARG A 142 -19.63 4.24 -4.34
C ARG A 142 -19.72 4.84 -2.95
N LEU A 143 -19.19 6.03 -2.73
CA LEU A 143 -19.28 6.70 -1.43
C LEU A 143 -20.74 6.91 -1.00
N THR A 144 -21.65 7.15 -1.95
CA THR A 144 -23.08 7.38 -1.66
C THR A 144 -23.90 6.09 -1.50
N THR A 145 -23.41 4.97 -2.02
CA THR A 145 -24.15 3.69 -2.04
C THR A 145 -23.65 2.67 -1.03
N THR A 146 -22.46 2.86 -0.47
CA THR A 146 -21.88 1.91 0.46
C THR A 146 -22.46 2.08 1.86
N ASP A 147 -23.07 1.01 2.38
CA ASP A 147 -23.46 0.94 3.79
C ASP A 147 -22.21 0.78 4.67
N VAL A 148 -21.90 1.81 5.44
CA VAL A 148 -20.67 1.90 6.22
C VAL A 148 -20.99 1.77 7.70
N ASP A 149 -20.36 0.82 8.38
CA ASP A 149 -20.29 0.83 9.82
C ASP A 149 -19.35 1.94 10.31
N ILE A 150 -19.91 3.15 10.37
CA ILE A 150 -19.18 4.37 10.77
C ILE A 150 -18.57 4.21 12.17
N LEU A 151 -19.21 3.47 13.07
CA LEU A 151 -18.69 3.25 14.42
C LEU A 151 -17.39 2.44 14.39
N ASN A 152 -17.37 1.33 13.65
CA ASN A 152 -16.17 0.51 13.51
C ASN A 152 -15.05 1.21 12.73
N LEU A 153 -15.38 2.02 11.73
CA LEU A 153 -14.37 2.85 11.06
C LEU A 153 -13.76 3.89 12.00
N LYS A 154 -14.54 4.56 12.84
CA LYS A 154 -14.04 5.51 13.86
C LYS A 154 -13.15 4.82 14.89
N ARG A 155 -13.53 3.64 15.36
CA ARG A 155 -12.72 2.81 16.27
C ARG A 155 -11.39 2.44 15.64
N LEU A 156 -11.43 1.97 14.40
CA LEU A 156 -10.23 1.60 13.63
C LEU A 156 -9.31 2.81 13.43
N HIS A 157 -9.86 3.94 13.00
CA HIS A 157 -9.09 5.18 12.81
C HIS A 157 -8.38 5.62 14.11
N ARG A 158 -9.09 5.61 15.23
CA ARG A 158 -8.54 5.96 16.54
C ARG A 158 -7.40 5.01 16.93
N ALA A 159 -7.61 3.72 16.77
CA ALA A 159 -6.62 2.67 17.05
C ALA A 159 -5.35 2.83 16.20
N ILE A 160 -5.51 3.02 14.89
CA ILE A 160 -4.41 3.22 13.96
C ILE A 160 -3.63 4.50 14.30
N SER A 161 -4.33 5.60 14.54
CA SER A 161 -3.71 6.89 14.88
C SER A 161 -2.92 6.81 16.19
N TYR A 162 -3.43 6.09 17.19
CA TYR A 162 -2.70 5.84 18.43
C TYR A 162 -1.45 4.99 18.18
N GLY A 163 -1.60 3.85 17.49
CA GLY A 163 -0.49 2.97 17.17
C GLY A 163 0.64 3.65 16.39
N GLN A 164 0.31 4.55 15.48
CA GLN A 164 1.30 5.30 14.70
C GLN A 164 2.06 6.33 15.55
N ARG A 165 1.41 6.96 16.51
CA ARG A 165 2.06 7.93 17.42
C ARG A 165 3.00 7.28 18.44
N HIS A 166 2.72 6.05 18.84
CA HIS A 166 3.45 5.32 19.88
C HIS A 166 4.24 4.11 19.33
N LEU A 167 4.61 4.15 18.07
CA LEU A 167 5.06 3.01 17.27
C LEU A 167 6.22 2.20 17.87
N ALA A 168 7.14 2.86 18.61
CA ALA A 168 8.32 2.21 19.19
C ALA A 168 7.98 1.26 20.36
N GLU A 169 6.97 1.58 21.14
CA GLU A 169 6.66 0.90 22.42
C GLU A 169 5.23 0.35 22.51
N VAL A 170 4.36 0.69 21.54
CA VAL A 170 2.94 0.34 21.58
C VAL A 170 2.71 -1.18 21.59
N ARG A 171 1.81 -1.62 22.44
CA ARG A 171 1.32 -2.99 22.52
C ARG A 171 -0.05 -3.13 21.86
N ILE A 172 -0.37 -4.33 21.39
CA ILE A 172 -1.68 -4.60 20.76
C ILE A 172 -2.84 -4.34 21.75
N ASP A 173 -2.60 -4.58 23.04
CA ASP A 173 -3.61 -4.34 24.08
C ASP A 173 -3.95 -2.84 24.22
N ASP A 174 -2.95 -1.96 24.08
CA ASP A 174 -3.14 -0.52 24.14
C ASP A 174 -4.00 -0.05 22.97
N ILE A 175 -3.71 -0.56 21.77
CA ILE A 175 -4.47 -0.21 20.56
C ILE A 175 -5.91 -0.74 20.64
N ALA A 176 -6.11 -1.94 21.18
CA ALA A 176 -7.45 -2.50 21.38
C ALA A 176 -8.25 -1.68 22.38
N THR A 177 -7.61 -1.21 23.47
CA THR A 177 -8.21 -0.32 24.47
C THR A 177 -8.62 1.02 23.82
N GLU A 178 -7.76 1.62 22.98
CA GLU A 178 -8.09 2.82 22.23
C GLU A 178 -9.29 2.64 21.28
N ALA A 179 -9.45 1.45 20.72
CA ALA A 179 -10.63 1.09 19.92
C ALA A 179 -11.89 0.82 20.77
N CYS A 180 -11.81 0.83 22.11
CA CYS A 180 -12.86 0.39 23.02
C CYS A 180 -13.32 -1.05 22.74
N LEU A 181 -12.38 -1.95 22.47
CA LEU A 181 -12.63 -3.36 22.15
C LEU A 181 -11.71 -4.27 22.97
N SER A 182 -12.16 -5.52 23.20
CA SER A 182 -11.27 -6.55 23.70
C SER A 182 -10.23 -6.88 22.63
N ARG A 183 -9.02 -7.30 23.05
CA ARG A 183 -7.93 -7.71 22.15
C ARG A 183 -8.38 -8.70 21.06
N ARG A 184 -9.17 -9.69 21.43
CA ARG A 184 -9.69 -10.71 20.49
C ARG A 184 -10.64 -10.09 19.46
N HIS A 185 -11.56 -9.26 19.90
CA HIS A 185 -12.52 -8.59 19.01
C HIS A 185 -11.80 -7.60 18.10
N PHE A 186 -10.89 -6.79 18.66
CA PHE A 186 -10.07 -5.87 17.88
C PHE A 186 -9.25 -6.60 16.80
N GLY A 187 -8.56 -7.69 17.16
CA GLY A 187 -7.76 -8.45 16.20
C GLY A 187 -8.58 -8.98 15.03
N ARG A 188 -9.79 -9.52 15.31
CA ARG A 188 -10.72 -9.99 14.28
C ARG A 188 -11.20 -8.84 13.39
N LEU A 189 -11.74 -7.79 13.97
CA LEU A 189 -12.24 -6.61 13.26
C LEU A 189 -11.15 -5.96 12.40
N PHE A 190 -9.96 -5.81 12.98
CA PHE A 190 -8.82 -5.24 12.26
C PHE A 190 -8.43 -6.09 11.05
N SER A 191 -8.32 -7.40 11.21
CA SER A 191 -7.99 -8.30 10.10
C SER A 191 -9.08 -8.36 9.03
N GLU A 192 -10.35 -8.29 9.43
CA GLU A 192 -11.49 -8.23 8.50
C GLU A 192 -11.50 -6.93 7.68
N LEU A 193 -11.17 -5.79 8.29
CA LEU A 193 -11.24 -4.48 7.63
C LEU A 193 -9.94 -4.10 6.94
N VAL A 194 -8.77 -4.41 7.54
CA VAL A 194 -7.45 -3.99 7.04
C VAL A 194 -6.75 -5.09 6.23
N GLY A 195 -7.19 -6.34 6.41
CA GLY A 195 -6.60 -7.52 5.74
C GLY A 195 -5.27 -7.99 6.32
N LEU A 196 -4.74 -7.29 7.31
CA LEU A 196 -3.53 -7.68 8.04
C LEU A 196 -3.83 -7.90 9.52
N SER A 197 -2.97 -8.69 10.18
CA SER A 197 -2.99 -8.67 11.63
C SER A 197 -2.53 -7.31 12.17
N PRO A 198 -3.03 -6.85 13.34
CA PRO A 198 -2.52 -5.63 13.96
C PRO A 198 -0.99 -5.65 14.16
N LYS A 199 -0.43 -6.82 14.41
CA LYS A 199 1.02 -7.01 14.58
C LYS A 199 1.80 -6.75 13.29
N ASP A 200 1.34 -7.31 12.16
CA ASP A 200 1.99 -7.11 10.85
C ASP A 200 1.85 -5.67 10.38
N PHE A 201 0.68 -5.06 10.62
CA PHE A 201 0.48 -3.64 10.35
C PHE A 201 1.49 -2.77 11.11
N LEU A 202 1.62 -2.94 12.43
CA LEU A 202 2.60 -2.19 13.22
C LEU A 202 4.03 -2.47 12.78
N ARG A 203 4.34 -3.72 12.41
CA ARG A 203 5.66 -4.11 11.89
C ARG A 203 5.99 -3.32 10.61
N LEU A 204 5.07 -3.25 9.64
CA LEU A 204 5.26 -2.47 8.43
C LEU A 204 5.41 -0.97 8.73
N ARG A 205 4.58 -0.41 9.62
CA ARG A 205 4.72 1.01 10.03
C ARG A 205 6.05 1.31 10.68
N ARG A 206 6.53 0.40 11.53
CA ARG A 206 7.87 0.49 12.14
C ARG A 206 8.97 0.46 11.09
N TYR A 207 8.88 -0.47 10.15
CA TYR A 207 9.80 -0.55 9.01
C TYR A 207 9.85 0.78 8.23
N HIS A 208 8.71 1.34 7.83
CA HIS A 208 8.67 2.60 7.07
C HIS A 208 9.26 3.77 7.84
N LYS A 209 8.90 3.90 9.13
CA LYS A 209 9.47 4.94 9.97
C LYS A 209 10.99 4.80 10.06
N THR A 210 11.47 3.59 10.29
CA THR A 210 12.90 3.31 10.40
C THR A 210 13.64 3.57 9.10
N LEU A 211 13.07 3.19 7.96
CA LEU A 211 13.64 3.49 6.64
C LEU A 211 13.73 5.01 6.41
N SER A 212 12.70 5.75 6.79
CA SER A 212 12.72 7.22 6.75
C SER A 212 13.83 7.80 7.64
N ASP A 213 13.93 7.32 8.89
CA ASP A 213 14.98 7.77 9.82
C ASP A 213 16.39 7.46 9.30
N ILE A 214 16.58 6.30 8.65
CA ILE A 214 17.85 5.92 8.00
C ILE A 214 18.17 6.88 6.85
N LYS A 215 17.21 7.14 5.95
CA LYS A 215 17.40 8.02 4.79
C LYS A 215 17.64 9.48 5.17
N THR A 216 17.05 9.94 6.26
CA THR A 216 17.17 11.33 6.75
C THR A 216 18.26 11.51 7.81
N ASN A 217 19.06 10.49 8.07
CA ASN A 217 20.10 10.50 9.12
C ASN A 217 21.28 11.43 8.76
N ARG A 218 21.06 12.73 8.87
CA ARG A 218 22.10 13.75 8.67
C ARG A 218 23.06 13.88 9.84
N THR A 219 22.68 13.37 11.01
CA THR A 219 23.47 13.47 12.26
C THR A 219 24.49 12.36 12.40
N GLY A 220 24.48 11.36 11.50
CA GLY A 220 25.42 10.25 11.50
C GLY A 220 25.29 9.29 12.68
N ILE A 221 24.11 9.24 13.34
CA ILE A 221 23.88 8.24 14.38
C ILE A 221 23.94 6.82 13.83
N SER A 222 24.39 5.87 14.63
CA SER A 222 24.55 4.48 14.18
C SER A 222 23.22 3.80 13.85
N LEU A 223 23.24 2.81 12.93
CA LEU A 223 22.06 2.00 12.63
C LEU A 223 21.54 1.25 13.86
N THR A 224 22.40 0.94 14.83
CA THR A 224 22.01 0.36 16.11
C THR A 224 21.18 1.32 16.95
N GLU A 225 21.60 2.58 17.00
CA GLU A 225 20.84 3.64 17.69
C GLU A 225 19.50 3.91 17.02
N ILE A 226 19.45 3.98 15.69
CA ILE A 226 18.20 4.09 14.94
C ILE A 226 17.28 2.90 15.23
N ALA A 227 17.83 1.67 15.30
CA ALA A 227 17.08 0.48 15.64
C ALA A 227 16.39 0.62 17.01
N TRP A 228 17.13 1.01 18.05
CA TRP A 228 16.57 1.19 19.41
C TRP A 228 15.48 2.26 19.44
N ARG A 229 15.70 3.41 18.83
CA ARG A 229 14.71 4.51 18.76
C ARG A 229 13.40 4.09 18.10
N ASN A 230 13.46 3.10 17.22
CA ASN A 230 12.30 2.56 16.51
C ASN A 230 11.75 1.26 17.12
N GLY A 231 12.18 0.88 18.36
CA GLY A 231 11.63 -0.25 19.08
C GLY A 231 12.11 -1.62 18.58
N TYR A 232 13.29 -1.68 17.94
CA TYR A 232 14.00 -2.94 17.69
C TYR A 232 14.95 -3.23 18.86
N TYR A 233 15.20 -4.49 19.14
CA TYR A 233 16.15 -4.91 20.19
C TYR A 233 17.62 -4.66 19.83
N GLY A 234 17.91 -4.29 18.58
CA GLY A 234 19.24 -3.99 18.05
C GLY A 234 19.32 -4.18 16.55
N PHE A 235 20.52 -3.96 16.00
CA PHE A 235 20.76 -4.01 14.55
C PHE A 235 20.41 -5.37 13.91
N SER A 236 20.71 -6.49 14.58
CA SER A 236 20.40 -7.83 14.05
C SER A 236 18.89 -8.05 13.88
N HIS A 237 18.07 -7.58 14.83
CA HIS A 237 16.61 -7.63 14.73
C HIS A 237 16.10 -6.74 13.60
N LEU A 238 16.59 -5.50 13.51
CA LEU A 238 16.32 -4.59 12.42
C LEU A 238 16.65 -5.21 11.06
N SER A 239 17.88 -5.74 10.90
CA SER A 239 18.37 -6.33 9.66
C SER A 239 17.55 -7.56 9.23
N SER A 240 17.17 -8.40 10.18
CA SER A 240 16.29 -9.55 9.90
C SER A 240 14.91 -9.11 9.41
N ASP A 241 14.36 -8.07 10.02
CA ASP A 241 13.04 -7.55 9.66
C ASP A 241 13.05 -6.90 8.28
N PHE A 242 14.07 -6.09 7.98
CA PHE A 242 14.27 -5.49 6.66
C PHE A 242 14.40 -6.54 5.57
N ARG A 243 15.22 -7.58 5.78
CA ARG A 243 15.36 -8.66 4.79
C ARG A 243 14.05 -9.41 4.53
N LYS A 244 13.24 -9.62 5.56
CA LYS A 244 11.92 -10.27 5.40
C LYS A 244 10.95 -9.41 4.60
N ILE A 245 11.00 -8.09 4.76
CA ILE A 245 10.07 -7.15 4.09
C ILE A 245 10.55 -6.84 2.67
N THR A 246 11.86 -6.60 2.48
CA THR A 246 12.40 -6.05 1.22
C THR A 246 13.24 -7.03 0.42
N GLY A 247 13.71 -8.11 1.03
CA GLY A 247 14.77 -8.96 0.49
C GLY A 247 16.19 -8.40 0.72
N TYR A 248 16.33 -7.15 1.17
CA TYR A 248 17.61 -6.44 1.30
C TYR A 248 17.96 -6.13 2.75
N SER A 249 19.25 -5.93 3.01
CA SER A 249 19.72 -5.41 4.30
C SER A 249 19.52 -3.90 4.40
N PRO A 250 19.43 -3.33 5.63
CA PRO A 250 19.37 -1.88 5.80
C PRO A 250 20.55 -1.15 5.15
N SER A 251 21.75 -1.72 5.21
CA SER A 251 22.97 -1.15 4.61
C SER A 251 22.89 -1.13 3.06
N HIS A 252 22.32 -2.17 2.46
CA HIS A 252 22.11 -2.21 1.01
C HIS A 252 21.17 -1.09 0.56
N LEU A 253 20.07 -0.87 1.28
CA LEU A 253 19.11 0.19 0.96
C LEU A 253 19.67 1.61 1.08
N LEU A 254 20.77 1.81 1.82
CA LEU A 254 21.48 3.09 1.88
C LEU A 254 22.31 3.36 0.60
N HIS A 255 22.78 2.32 -0.05
CA HIS A 255 23.61 2.42 -1.24
C HIS A 255 22.80 2.42 -2.55
N VAL A 256 21.54 1.97 -2.49
CA VAL A 256 20.62 2.08 -3.63
C VAL A 256 20.33 3.56 -3.85
N SER A 257 20.86 4.12 -4.93
CA SER A 257 20.68 5.53 -5.26
C SER A 257 19.20 5.84 -5.48
N GLU A 258 18.86 7.13 -5.33
CA GLU A 258 17.48 7.58 -5.63
C GLU A 258 17.11 7.35 -7.09
N ASN A 259 18.07 7.08 -7.94
CA ASN A 259 17.94 6.86 -9.38
C ASN A 259 18.02 5.37 -9.78
N ASP A 260 18.36 4.46 -8.88
CA ASP A 260 18.30 3.02 -9.14
C ASP A 260 16.85 2.53 -9.07
N HIS A 261 16.14 2.80 -10.15
CA HIS A 261 14.75 2.34 -10.36
C HIS A 261 14.66 0.82 -10.49
N ASP A 262 15.81 0.18 -10.70
CA ASP A 262 15.93 -1.26 -10.97
C ASP A 262 15.69 -2.13 -9.73
N GLU A 263 15.85 -1.59 -8.52
CA GLU A 263 15.79 -2.38 -7.29
C GLU A 263 14.60 -2.02 -6.37
N ILE A 264 14.03 -0.84 -6.51
CA ILE A 264 12.91 -0.41 -5.64
C ILE A 264 11.83 0.18 -6.54
N GLY A 265 10.82 -0.61 -6.83
CA GLY A 265 9.71 -0.23 -7.70
C GLY A 265 9.15 1.17 -7.41
N TRP A 266 8.30 1.64 -8.30
CA TRP A 266 7.71 2.98 -8.35
C TRP A 266 7.61 3.65 -6.98
N ARG A 267 8.38 4.71 -6.80
CA ARG A 267 8.24 5.60 -5.64
C ARG A 267 6.97 6.42 -5.81
N ILE A 268 5.93 5.92 -5.22
CA ILE A 268 4.68 6.65 -5.11
C ILE A 268 4.60 7.23 -3.71
#